data_413d80896d03eb1463412fbfe84bdf27
#
_entry.id   413d80896d03eb1463412fbfe84bdf27
#
_cell.length_a   1.000
_cell.length_b   1.000
_cell.length_c   1.000
_cell.angle_alpha   90.00
_cell.angle_beta   90.00
_cell.angle_gamma   90.00
#
_symmetry.space_group_name_H-M   'P 1'
#
loop_
_entity.id
_entity.type
_entity.pdbx_description
1 polymer ?
#
loop_
_entity_poly.entity_id
_entity_poly.type
_entity_poly.pdbx_seq_one_letter_code
_entity_poly.pdbx_strand_id
1 'polypeptide(L)'
;WDNSIGVTDPIYPVYIDSNVMIGRAGVLKDGKWSNVTYMPCNAENNFVPQLPEKRVDIIYLCYPNNPTGTVITREELKKWVNYAIKNDTLIFYDAAYEAYIQDPDIPHSIYEIKGARKVAIEFHSYSKTAGFTGVRCGYTIVPKELMATTLDGQKVPLNPMWNRRQCTKFNGTSYISQ
;
A
#
# COMPACT_ATOMS: atom_id res chain seq x y z
N TRP A 1 5.64 -1.32 -19.56
CA TRP A 1 5.51 -1.05 -18.10
C TRP A 1 4.13 -0.48 -17.78
N ASP A 2 3.05 -1.25 -18.06
CA ASP A 2 1.67 -0.77 -18.03
C ASP A 2 0.93 -1.23 -16.76
N ASN A 3 1.65 -1.34 -15.63
CA ASN A 3 1.02 -1.72 -14.37
C ASN A 3 -0.02 -0.68 -13.97
N SER A 4 -1.26 -1.11 -13.82
CA SER A 4 -2.39 -0.30 -13.37
C SER A 4 -2.39 -0.15 -11.85
N ILE A 5 -2.90 0.98 -11.37
CA ILE A 5 -2.87 1.35 -9.96
C ILE A 5 -4.29 1.62 -9.49
N GLY A 6 -4.64 1.07 -8.33
CA GLY A 6 -5.86 1.40 -7.60
C GLY A 6 -5.56 2.22 -6.35
N VAL A 7 -6.29 3.28 -6.14
CA VAL A 7 -6.20 4.13 -4.95
C VAL A 7 -7.59 4.43 -4.39
N THR A 8 -7.73 4.55 -3.09
CA THR A 8 -8.93 5.15 -2.50
C THR A 8 -8.97 6.65 -2.82
N ASP A 9 -10.14 7.25 -2.89
CA ASP A 9 -10.30 8.67 -3.20
C ASP A 9 -11.27 9.31 -2.18
N PRO A 10 -10.81 10.20 -1.29
CA PRO A 10 -9.45 10.79 -1.23
C PRO A 10 -8.39 9.87 -0.61
N ILE A 11 -7.12 10.13 -0.98
CA ILE A 11 -5.95 9.43 -0.43
C ILE A 11 -4.74 10.38 -0.36
N TYR A 12 -3.69 9.97 0.34
CA TYR A 12 -2.44 10.71 0.39
C TYR A 12 -1.84 10.86 -1.01
N PRO A 13 -1.65 12.10 -1.52
CA PRO A 13 -1.32 12.35 -2.93
C PRO A 13 -0.04 11.68 -3.43
N VAL A 14 0.93 11.47 -2.52
CA VAL A 14 2.25 10.91 -2.88
C VAL A 14 2.17 9.52 -3.51
N TYR A 15 1.11 8.75 -3.27
CA TYR A 15 0.96 7.45 -3.94
C TYR A 15 0.74 7.62 -5.45
N ILE A 16 -0.03 8.62 -5.84
CA ILE A 16 -0.21 8.97 -7.26
C ILE A 16 1.06 9.62 -7.80
N ASP A 17 1.60 10.62 -7.10
CA ASP A 17 2.77 11.39 -7.54
C ASP A 17 3.99 10.50 -7.75
N SER A 18 4.24 9.52 -6.88
CA SER A 18 5.34 8.58 -7.05
C SER A 18 5.20 7.73 -8.32
N ASN A 19 3.97 7.40 -8.71
CA ASN A 19 3.70 6.66 -9.94
C ASN A 19 3.77 7.56 -11.19
N VAL A 20 3.41 8.83 -11.07
CA VAL A 20 3.63 9.85 -12.10
C VAL A 20 5.13 10.01 -12.37
N MET A 21 5.93 10.18 -11.32
CA MET A 21 7.39 10.36 -11.43
C MET A 21 8.11 9.20 -12.13
N ILE A 22 7.60 7.98 -12.01
CA ILE A 22 8.17 6.80 -12.68
C ILE A 22 7.46 6.43 -13.98
N GLY A 23 6.55 7.30 -14.47
CA GLY A 23 5.88 7.15 -15.77
C GLY A 23 4.78 6.08 -15.80
N ARG A 24 4.19 5.69 -14.66
CA ARG A 24 3.17 4.62 -14.61
C ARG A 24 1.74 5.12 -14.50
N ALA A 25 1.53 6.41 -14.25
CA ALA A 25 0.18 6.96 -14.07
C ALA A 25 -0.60 7.15 -15.39
N GLY A 26 0.06 7.06 -16.53
CA GLY A 26 -0.55 7.30 -17.83
C GLY A 26 -0.63 8.78 -18.16
N VAL A 27 -1.71 9.21 -18.85
CA VAL A 27 -1.94 10.59 -19.30
C VAL A 27 -2.94 11.28 -18.37
N LEU A 28 -2.66 12.52 -17.99
CA LEU A 28 -3.60 13.34 -17.21
C LEU A 28 -4.71 13.85 -18.13
N LYS A 29 -5.95 13.52 -17.79
CA LYS A 29 -7.15 13.98 -18.50
C LYS A 29 -8.23 14.31 -17.48
N ASP A 30 -8.82 15.50 -17.61
CA ASP A 30 -9.93 15.97 -16.73
C ASP A 30 -9.62 15.82 -15.23
N GLY A 31 -8.38 16.10 -14.84
CA GLY A 31 -7.91 16.02 -13.45
C GLY A 31 -7.63 14.61 -12.93
N LYS A 32 -7.75 13.57 -13.77
CA LYS A 32 -7.47 12.17 -13.41
C LYS A 32 -6.42 11.54 -14.32
N TRP A 33 -5.61 10.66 -13.75
CA TRP A 33 -4.61 9.90 -14.50
C TRP A 33 -5.23 8.64 -15.10
N SER A 34 -5.00 8.41 -16.39
CA SER A 34 -5.68 7.37 -17.17
C SER A 34 -5.37 5.94 -16.74
N ASN A 35 -4.23 5.71 -16.08
CA ASN A 35 -3.81 4.39 -15.59
C ASN A 35 -4.03 4.22 -14.07
N VAL A 36 -4.81 5.13 -13.46
CA VAL A 36 -5.16 5.10 -12.04
C VAL A 36 -6.67 4.86 -11.89
N THR A 37 -7.02 3.82 -11.17
CA THR A 37 -8.40 3.53 -10.76
C THR A 37 -8.66 4.20 -9.42
N TYR A 38 -9.57 5.17 -9.41
CA TYR A 38 -9.99 5.89 -8.21
C TYR A 38 -11.20 5.19 -7.60
N MET A 39 -11.10 4.77 -6.36
CA MET A 39 -12.16 4.09 -5.63
C MET A 39 -12.73 5.06 -4.59
N PRO A 40 -13.95 5.59 -4.78
CA PRO A 40 -14.54 6.56 -3.86
C PRO A 40 -14.53 6.06 -2.42
N CYS A 41 -14.10 6.93 -1.49
CA CYS A 41 -14.04 6.67 -0.05
C CYS A 41 -14.54 7.93 0.67
N ASN A 42 -15.84 8.14 0.69
CA ASN A 42 -16.50 9.36 1.12
C ASN A 42 -17.71 9.06 2.01
N ALA A 43 -18.43 10.11 2.45
CA ALA A 43 -19.57 9.97 3.34
C ALA A 43 -20.74 9.17 2.72
N GLU A 44 -20.89 9.19 1.39
CA GLU A 44 -21.96 8.48 0.70
C GLU A 44 -21.84 6.95 0.82
N ASN A 45 -20.61 6.44 0.93
CA ASN A 45 -20.34 5.03 1.11
C ASN A 45 -19.79 4.69 2.51
N ASN A 46 -20.02 5.58 3.49
CA ASN A 46 -19.52 5.44 4.86
C ASN A 46 -17.99 5.25 4.94
N PHE A 47 -17.26 5.84 4.01
CA PHE A 47 -15.81 5.71 3.87
C PHE A 47 -15.33 4.26 3.69
N VAL A 48 -16.18 3.38 3.17
CA VAL A 48 -15.84 1.99 2.84
C VAL A 48 -15.73 1.88 1.31
N PRO A 49 -14.52 1.92 0.75
CA PRO A 49 -14.34 1.88 -0.70
C PRO A 49 -14.70 0.50 -1.25
N GLN A 50 -15.33 0.49 -2.40
CA GLN A 50 -15.63 -0.75 -3.12
C GLN A 50 -14.38 -1.29 -3.82
N LEU A 51 -14.33 -2.60 -3.96
CA LEU A 51 -13.30 -3.27 -4.75
C LEU A 51 -13.36 -2.78 -6.20
N PRO A 52 -12.21 -2.64 -6.89
CA PRO A 52 -12.21 -2.19 -8.28
C PRO A 52 -12.91 -3.21 -9.19
N GLU A 53 -13.73 -2.72 -10.11
CA GLU A 53 -14.44 -3.57 -11.09
C GLU A 53 -13.49 -4.25 -12.07
N LYS A 54 -12.43 -3.54 -12.44
CA LYS A 54 -11.37 -4.05 -13.32
C LYS A 54 -10.17 -4.47 -12.49
N ARG A 55 -9.45 -5.48 -12.95
CA ARG A 55 -8.18 -5.87 -12.34
C ARG A 55 -7.21 -4.69 -12.36
N VAL A 56 -6.57 -4.46 -11.22
CA VAL A 56 -5.43 -3.55 -11.08
C VAL A 56 -4.22 -4.32 -10.56
N ASP A 57 -3.02 -3.89 -10.94
CA ASP A 57 -1.78 -4.60 -10.56
C ASP A 57 -1.33 -4.24 -9.14
N ILE A 58 -1.51 -2.99 -8.74
CA ILE A 58 -1.13 -2.49 -7.42
C ILE A 58 -2.30 -1.73 -6.82
N ILE A 59 -2.60 -1.99 -5.55
CA ILE A 59 -3.57 -1.24 -4.75
C ILE A 59 -2.83 -0.58 -3.59
N TYR A 60 -3.05 0.72 -3.41
CA TYR A 60 -2.63 1.45 -2.22
C TYR A 60 -3.77 1.54 -1.23
N LEU A 61 -3.55 1.06 -0.01
CA LEU A 61 -4.45 1.19 1.12
C LEU A 61 -3.70 1.86 2.27
N CYS A 62 -4.32 2.86 2.89
CA CYS A 62 -3.77 3.55 4.05
C CYS A 62 -4.81 3.50 5.18
N TYR A 63 -4.48 2.84 6.28
CA TYR A 63 -5.37 2.77 7.44
C TYR A 63 -4.61 2.84 8.76
N PRO A 64 -5.00 3.77 9.66
CA PRO A 64 -5.98 4.85 9.46
C PRO A 64 -5.67 5.71 8.22
N ASN A 65 -6.72 6.11 7.46
CA ASN A 65 -6.53 6.76 6.17
C ASN A 65 -6.11 8.24 6.32
N ASN A 66 -5.19 8.67 5.50
CA ASN A 66 -4.89 10.07 5.26
C ASN A 66 -5.53 10.48 3.91
N PRO A 67 -6.54 11.40 3.88
CA PRO A 67 -6.82 12.43 4.88
C PRO A 67 -8.03 12.18 5.79
N THR A 68 -8.80 11.11 5.62
CA THR A 68 -10.13 10.97 6.26
C THR A 68 -10.07 10.57 7.73
N GLY A 69 -8.95 9.99 8.21
CA GLY A 69 -8.82 9.46 9.57
C GLY A 69 -9.61 8.17 9.82
N THR A 70 -10.25 7.62 8.79
CA THR A 70 -11.07 6.41 8.93
C THR A 70 -10.24 5.15 9.02
N VAL A 71 -10.77 4.14 9.68
CA VAL A 71 -10.19 2.81 9.84
C VAL A 71 -10.94 1.79 8.98
N ILE A 72 -10.39 0.59 8.87
CA ILE A 72 -11.01 -0.51 8.13
C ILE A 72 -11.25 -1.69 9.08
N THR A 73 -12.41 -2.32 9.00
CA THR A 73 -12.71 -3.51 9.79
C THR A 73 -11.94 -4.72 9.27
N ARG A 74 -11.80 -5.74 10.12
CA ARG A 74 -11.16 -7.01 9.77
C ARG A 74 -11.87 -7.70 8.59
N GLU A 75 -13.20 -7.65 8.57
CA GLU A 75 -14.01 -8.23 7.48
C GLU A 75 -13.77 -7.50 6.16
N GLU A 76 -13.75 -6.18 6.17
CA GLU A 76 -13.48 -5.40 4.96
C GLU A 76 -12.04 -5.62 4.46
N LEU A 77 -11.06 -5.58 5.35
CA LEU A 77 -9.66 -5.81 4.97
C LEU A 77 -9.46 -7.22 4.39
N LYS A 78 -10.21 -8.22 4.89
CA LYS A 78 -10.21 -9.58 4.34
C LYS A 78 -10.73 -9.62 2.89
N LYS A 79 -11.71 -8.78 2.53
CA LYS A 79 -12.19 -8.69 1.14
C LYS A 79 -11.08 -8.22 0.20
N TRP A 80 -10.28 -7.23 0.61
CA TRP A 80 -9.14 -6.74 -0.14
C TRP A 80 -8.05 -7.80 -0.32
N VAL A 81 -7.71 -8.53 0.73
CA VAL A 81 -6.73 -9.61 0.66
C VAL A 81 -7.22 -10.73 -0.28
N ASN A 82 -8.49 -11.13 -0.17
CA ASN A 82 -9.07 -12.14 -1.05
C ASN A 82 -9.11 -11.68 -2.52
N TYR A 83 -9.46 -10.41 -2.76
CA TYR A 83 -9.40 -9.82 -4.10
C TYR A 83 -7.98 -9.89 -4.67
N ALA A 84 -6.98 -9.50 -3.88
CA ALA A 84 -5.59 -9.50 -4.30
C ALA A 84 -5.07 -10.90 -4.63
N ILE A 85 -5.43 -11.90 -3.83
CA ILE A 85 -5.09 -13.31 -4.09
C ILE A 85 -5.73 -13.79 -5.41
N LYS A 86 -7.02 -13.47 -5.61
CA LYS A 86 -7.77 -13.91 -6.79
C LYS A 86 -7.26 -13.29 -8.09
N ASN A 87 -6.81 -12.04 -8.03
CA ASN A 87 -6.49 -11.24 -9.21
C ASN A 87 -4.97 -11.07 -9.45
N ASP A 88 -4.10 -11.72 -8.67
CA ASP A 88 -2.65 -11.52 -8.71
C ASP A 88 -2.29 -10.03 -8.59
N THR A 89 -2.91 -9.35 -7.61
CA THR A 89 -2.75 -7.93 -7.31
C THR A 89 -1.86 -7.77 -6.10
N LEU A 90 -0.96 -6.78 -6.10
CA LEU A 90 -0.11 -6.44 -4.97
C LEU A 90 -0.75 -5.32 -4.15
N ILE A 91 -0.89 -5.51 -2.84
CA ILE A 91 -1.34 -4.46 -1.91
C ILE A 91 -0.12 -3.77 -1.31
N PHE A 92 -0.09 -2.44 -1.42
CA PHE A 92 0.79 -1.55 -0.66
C PHE A 92 -0.03 -1.00 0.50
N TYR A 93 0.21 -1.56 1.70
CA TYR A 93 -0.52 -1.20 2.91
C TYR A 93 0.29 -0.23 3.74
N ASP A 94 -0.18 1.02 3.83
CA ASP A 94 0.45 2.06 4.64
C ASP A 94 -0.15 2.08 6.04
N ALA A 95 0.64 1.64 7.02
CA ALA A 95 0.32 1.59 8.43
C ALA A 95 0.96 2.73 9.24
N ALA A 96 1.27 3.86 8.61
CA ALA A 96 1.96 4.99 9.27
C ALA A 96 1.21 5.55 10.48
N TYR A 97 -0.09 5.34 10.57
CA TYR A 97 -0.95 5.82 11.65
C TYR A 97 -1.51 4.69 12.54
N GLU A 98 -1.04 3.46 12.41
CA GLU A 98 -1.57 2.28 13.11
C GLU A 98 -1.58 2.45 14.64
N ALA A 99 -0.59 3.14 15.19
CA ALA A 99 -0.48 3.39 16.64
C ALA A 99 -1.60 4.28 17.21
N TYR A 100 -2.37 4.94 16.37
CA TYR A 100 -3.53 5.75 16.78
C TYR A 100 -4.85 4.97 16.82
N ILE A 101 -4.84 3.71 16.41
CA ILE A 101 -6.01 2.81 16.54
C ILE A 101 -6.21 2.51 18.02
N GLN A 102 -7.43 2.78 18.53
CA GLN A 102 -7.79 2.56 19.93
C GLN A 102 -8.75 1.39 20.10
N ASP A 103 -9.48 1.02 19.04
CA ASP A 103 -10.42 -0.10 19.05
C ASP A 103 -9.65 -1.41 18.83
N PRO A 104 -9.69 -2.36 19.78
CA PRO A 104 -8.97 -3.62 19.70
C PRO A 104 -9.47 -4.56 18.58
N ASP A 105 -10.66 -4.33 18.06
CA ASP A 105 -11.22 -5.13 16.96
C ASP A 105 -10.73 -4.67 15.58
N ILE A 106 -10.16 -3.47 15.49
CA ILE A 106 -9.56 -2.94 14.26
C ILE A 106 -8.14 -3.48 14.09
N PRO A 107 -7.78 -4.05 12.92
CA PRO A 107 -6.44 -4.57 12.71
C PRO A 107 -5.40 -3.46 12.64
N HIS A 108 -4.28 -3.64 13.35
CA HIS A 108 -3.10 -2.77 13.29
C HIS A 108 -2.17 -3.10 12.12
N SER A 109 -2.27 -4.32 11.60
CA SER A 109 -1.44 -4.81 10.51
C SER A 109 -2.30 -5.59 9.51
N ILE A 110 -2.00 -5.45 8.22
CA ILE A 110 -2.64 -6.29 7.20
C ILE A 110 -2.32 -7.78 7.42
N TYR A 111 -1.21 -8.09 8.06
CA TYR A 111 -0.80 -9.48 8.31
C TYR A 111 -1.61 -10.21 9.38
N GLU A 112 -2.50 -9.51 10.07
CA GLU A 112 -3.52 -10.14 10.89
C GLU A 112 -4.58 -10.86 10.03
N ILE A 113 -4.62 -10.56 8.74
CA ILE A 113 -5.52 -11.21 7.78
C ILE A 113 -4.82 -12.40 7.14
N LYS A 114 -5.42 -13.57 7.26
CA LYS A 114 -4.90 -14.82 6.65
C LYS A 114 -4.73 -14.66 5.14
N GLY A 115 -3.52 -14.94 4.65
CA GLY A 115 -3.17 -14.85 3.24
C GLY A 115 -2.50 -13.55 2.81
N ALA A 116 -2.55 -12.49 3.64
CA ALA A 116 -1.96 -11.20 3.30
C ALA A 116 -0.45 -11.25 3.00
N ARG A 117 0.29 -12.15 3.69
CA ARG A 117 1.73 -12.34 3.44
C ARG A 117 2.08 -12.76 2.02
N LYS A 118 1.11 -13.25 1.24
CA LYS A 118 1.29 -13.65 -0.16
C LYS A 118 1.05 -12.51 -1.16
N VAL A 119 0.40 -11.42 -0.72
CA VAL A 119 -0.09 -10.36 -1.61
C VAL A 119 0.15 -8.95 -1.13
N ALA A 120 0.77 -8.75 0.04
CA ALA A 120 0.93 -7.41 0.61
C ALA A 120 2.36 -7.10 1.04
N ILE A 121 2.74 -5.83 0.85
CA ILE A 121 3.88 -5.15 1.46
C ILE A 121 3.31 -4.12 2.43
N GLU A 122 3.85 -4.08 3.66
CA GLU A 122 3.40 -3.14 4.69
C GLU A 122 4.48 -2.11 5.00
N PHE A 123 4.05 -0.85 5.14
CA PHE A 123 4.93 0.30 5.39
C PHE A 123 4.62 0.93 6.74
N HIS A 124 5.66 1.21 7.51
CA HIS A 124 5.58 1.88 8.80
C HIS A 124 6.46 3.13 8.84
N SER A 125 6.05 4.11 9.63
CA SER A 125 6.77 5.38 9.77
C SER A 125 6.82 5.84 11.23
N TYR A 126 7.99 6.17 11.71
CA TYR A 126 8.18 6.84 13.01
C TYR A 126 7.93 8.35 12.96
N SER A 127 7.66 8.90 11.77
CA SER A 127 7.36 10.33 11.61
C SER A 127 6.18 10.79 12.46
N LYS A 128 5.18 9.90 12.64
CA LYS A 128 3.96 10.19 13.41
C LYS A 128 4.08 9.68 14.84
N THR A 129 4.25 8.39 14.99
CA THR A 129 4.27 7.69 16.29
C THR A 129 5.33 8.22 17.26
N ALA A 130 6.54 8.48 16.76
CA ALA A 130 7.66 8.96 17.57
C ALA A 130 7.94 10.46 17.39
N GLY A 131 7.15 11.18 16.60
CA GLY A 131 7.45 12.58 16.26
C GLY A 131 8.72 12.78 15.42
N PHE A 132 9.17 11.76 14.70
CA PHE A 132 10.44 11.72 13.98
C PHE A 132 10.36 12.19 12.53
N THR A 133 9.46 13.12 12.21
CA THR A 133 9.27 13.60 10.85
C THR A 133 10.58 14.08 10.20
N GLY A 134 11.40 14.82 10.93
CA GLY A 134 12.69 15.32 10.47
C GLY A 134 13.83 14.29 10.49
N VAL A 135 13.69 13.22 11.29
CA VAL A 135 14.71 12.16 11.43
C VAL A 135 14.72 11.22 10.23
N ARG A 136 13.59 11.09 9.53
CA ARG A 136 13.43 10.24 8.33
C ARG A 136 13.64 8.75 8.61
N CYS A 137 12.91 8.22 9.61
CA CYS A 137 12.96 6.83 10.01
C CYS A 137 11.62 6.12 9.74
N GLY A 138 11.71 4.94 9.17
CA GLY A 138 10.58 4.04 8.91
C GLY A 138 11.09 2.66 8.51
N TYR A 139 10.19 1.70 8.39
CA TYR A 139 10.54 0.37 7.91
C TYR A 139 9.46 -0.20 7.00
N THR A 140 9.85 -1.20 6.23
CA THR A 140 8.98 -1.89 5.29
C THR A 140 9.05 -3.39 5.54
N ILE A 141 7.92 -4.04 5.59
CA ILE A 141 7.81 -5.48 5.73
C ILE A 141 7.51 -6.08 4.36
N VAL A 142 8.45 -6.87 3.84
CA VAL A 142 8.29 -7.63 2.60
C VAL A 142 8.37 -9.11 2.95
N PRO A 143 7.25 -9.85 2.99
CA PRO A 143 7.25 -11.25 3.37
C PRO A 143 8.09 -12.12 2.43
N LYS A 144 8.70 -13.17 2.97
CA LYS A 144 9.46 -14.14 2.17
C LYS A 144 8.58 -14.96 1.22
N GLU A 145 7.30 -15.10 1.59
CA GLU A 145 6.28 -15.80 0.82
C GLU A 145 5.75 -15.00 -0.38
N LEU A 146 6.03 -13.70 -0.42
CA LEU A 146 5.53 -12.82 -1.47
C LEU A 146 6.27 -13.07 -2.77
N MET A 147 5.49 -13.43 -3.81
CA MET A 147 5.99 -13.70 -5.15
C MET A 147 5.53 -12.59 -6.11
N ALA A 148 6.40 -12.24 -7.06
CA ALA A 148 6.03 -11.40 -8.19
C ALA A 148 5.95 -12.25 -9.46
N THR A 149 5.13 -11.82 -10.41
CA THR A 149 5.07 -12.44 -11.74
C THR A 149 5.90 -11.61 -12.72
N THR A 150 6.85 -12.25 -13.38
CA THR A 150 7.68 -11.63 -14.43
C THR A 150 6.88 -11.50 -15.73
N LEU A 151 7.41 -10.76 -16.70
CA LEU A 151 6.74 -10.56 -18.00
C LEU A 151 6.55 -11.86 -18.79
N ASP A 152 7.41 -12.85 -18.58
CA ASP A 152 7.32 -14.20 -19.17
C ASP A 152 6.48 -15.17 -18.30
N GLY A 153 5.81 -14.66 -17.27
CA GLY A 153 4.87 -15.41 -16.45
C GLY A 153 5.49 -16.25 -15.32
N GLN A 154 6.81 -16.15 -15.10
CA GLN A 154 7.45 -16.87 -14.02
C GLN A 154 7.16 -16.22 -12.65
N LYS A 155 7.05 -17.04 -11.61
CA LYS A 155 6.94 -16.56 -10.22
C LYS A 155 8.34 -16.48 -9.60
N VAL A 156 8.69 -15.27 -9.13
CA VAL A 156 9.97 -14.99 -8.47
C VAL A 156 9.75 -14.39 -7.08
N PRO A 157 10.58 -14.73 -6.08
CA PRO A 157 10.44 -14.17 -4.75
C PRO A 157 10.82 -12.69 -4.73
N LEU A 158 9.93 -11.84 -4.19
CA LEU A 158 10.13 -10.39 -4.17
C LEU A 158 11.11 -9.95 -3.07
N ASN A 159 11.13 -10.64 -1.93
CA ASN A 159 11.95 -10.28 -0.78
C ASN A 159 13.46 -10.19 -1.08
N PRO A 160 14.12 -11.15 -1.77
CA PRO A 160 15.53 -11.03 -2.11
C PRO A 160 15.83 -9.84 -3.03
N MET A 161 14.93 -9.54 -3.97
CA MET A 161 15.08 -8.38 -4.88
C MET A 161 14.96 -7.07 -4.10
N TRP A 162 14.00 -6.99 -3.18
CA TRP A 162 13.83 -5.85 -2.28
C TRP A 162 15.08 -5.63 -1.44
N ASN A 163 15.58 -6.66 -0.76
CA ASN A 163 16.79 -6.58 0.06
C ASN A 163 18.01 -6.09 -0.75
N ARG A 164 18.22 -6.64 -1.92
CA ARG A 164 19.32 -6.21 -2.80
C ARG A 164 19.18 -4.74 -3.18
N ARG A 165 17.96 -4.30 -3.51
CA ARG A 165 17.70 -2.91 -3.86
C ARG A 165 17.97 -1.96 -2.70
N GLN A 166 17.50 -2.30 -1.50
CA GLN A 166 17.71 -1.50 -0.29
C GLN A 166 19.19 -1.37 0.06
N CYS A 167 19.92 -2.48 0.13
CA CYS A 167 21.35 -2.48 0.43
C CYS A 167 22.17 -1.68 -0.60
N THR A 168 21.77 -1.72 -1.87
CA THR A 168 22.46 -0.99 -2.94
C THR A 168 22.18 0.52 -2.88
N LYS A 169 20.95 0.92 -2.52
CA LYS A 169 20.51 2.30 -2.62
C LYS A 169 20.70 3.10 -1.33
N PHE A 170 20.46 2.51 -0.17
CA PHE A 170 20.38 3.23 1.09
C PHE A 170 21.46 2.88 2.11
N ASN A 171 22.06 1.72 2.03
CA ASN A 171 23.13 1.26 2.94
C ASN A 171 22.82 1.45 4.44
N GLY A 172 21.53 1.42 4.81
CA GLY A 172 21.06 1.55 6.18
C GLY A 172 20.40 2.90 6.50
N THR A 173 19.98 3.04 7.76
CA THR A 173 19.39 4.28 8.29
C THR A 173 20.45 5.34 8.58
N SER A 174 20.02 6.58 8.76
CA SER A 174 20.92 7.65 9.20
C SER A 174 21.51 7.34 10.60
N TYR A 175 22.69 7.88 10.89
CA TYR A 175 23.35 7.67 12.18
C TYR A 175 22.48 8.08 13.38
N ILE A 176 21.67 9.13 13.23
CA ILE A 176 20.74 9.61 14.28
C ILE A 176 19.63 8.57 14.56
N SER A 177 19.32 7.69 13.60
CA SER A 177 18.27 6.68 13.71
C SER A 177 18.78 5.32 14.19
N GLN A 178 20.09 5.17 14.38
CA GLN A 178 20.73 3.96 14.89
C GLN A 178 20.82 4.00 16.42
#